data_00fdbf08ae2a38d1b95cbc69e491ee5b
#
_entry.id   00fdbf08ae2a38d1b95cbc69e491ee5b
#
_cell.length_a   1.000
_cell.length_b   1.000
_cell.length_c   1.000
_cell.angle_alpha   90.00
_cell.angle_beta   90.00
_cell.angle_gamma   90.00
#
_symmetry.space_group_name_H-M   'P 1'
#
loop_
_entity.id
_entity.type
_entity.pdbx_description
1 polymer ?
#
loop_
_entity_poly.entity_id
_entity_poly.type
_entity_poly.pdbx_seq_one_letter_code
_entity_poly.pdbx_strand_id
1 'polypeptide(L)'
;MKRMHLQLLKKANCVLASLLMLLGFSCTDDEGEGPIICEYGTPYANFQIKGKVVDTNDNPIPNAQIRINRNDARIYPYGWLHTDTVRTNANGEFDWKKTDFPILKYRFITEDIDEEMNGGQFASDTTQVIFDSEELTGGDGWYEGSASKEIKITLKEYVDTHTEPYALYTIYGKVTDDQGYPLAGV
;
A
#
# COMPACT_ATOMS: atom_id res chain seq x y z
N MET A 1 8.04 -50.72 -40.50
CA MET A 1 8.66 -49.41 -40.24
C MET A 1 8.23 -48.74 -38.88
N LYS A 2 6.95 -48.71 -38.50
CA LYS A 2 6.52 -48.10 -37.20
C LYS A 2 7.18 -48.67 -35.90
N ARG A 3 7.42 -50.00 -35.86
CA ARG A 3 8.02 -50.63 -34.64
C ARG A 3 9.50 -50.28 -34.45
N MET A 4 10.23 -50.02 -35.53
CA MET A 4 11.66 -49.69 -35.47
C MET A 4 11.85 -48.24 -34.98
N HIS A 5 11.00 -47.32 -35.40
CA HIS A 5 11.00 -45.93 -34.89
C HIS A 5 10.70 -45.85 -33.39
N LEU A 6 9.76 -46.68 -32.89
CA LEU A 6 9.40 -46.69 -31.48
C LEU A 6 10.55 -47.23 -30.60
N GLN A 7 11.30 -48.20 -31.09
CA GLN A 7 12.49 -48.75 -30.39
C GLN A 7 13.64 -47.74 -30.39
N LEU A 8 13.80 -46.99 -31.48
CA LEU A 8 14.84 -45.95 -31.57
C LEU A 8 14.56 -44.80 -30.61
N LEU A 9 13.30 -44.36 -30.53
CA LEU A 9 12.84 -43.33 -29.59
C LEU A 9 13.03 -43.74 -28.11
N LYS A 10 12.71 -45.01 -27.78
CA LYS A 10 12.93 -45.53 -26.42
C LYS A 10 14.42 -45.56 -26.03
N LYS A 11 15.31 -45.95 -26.96
CA LYS A 11 16.76 -45.94 -26.71
C LYS A 11 17.31 -44.51 -26.58
N ALA A 12 16.82 -43.56 -27.41
CA ALA A 12 17.22 -42.17 -27.33
C ALA A 12 16.79 -41.53 -26.00
N ASN A 13 15.55 -41.80 -25.55
CA ASN A 13 15.08 -41.33 -24.25
C ASN A 13 15.87 -41.92 -23.07
N CYS A 14 16.28 -43.18 -23.14
CA CYS A 14 17.08 -43.82 -22.11
C CYS A 14 18.47 -43.19 -22.01
N VAL A 15 19.09 -42.87 -23.15
CA VAL A 15 20.41 -42.20 -23.19
C VAL A 15 20.28 -40.74 -22.67
N LEU A 16 19.20 -40.04 -23.03
CA LEU A 16 18.95 -38.68 -22.57
C LEU A 16 18.71 -38.64 -21.06
N ALA A 17 17.95 -39.59 -20.52
CA ALA A 17 17.71 -39.73 -19.08
C ALA A 17 19.02 -39.99 -18.31
N SER A 18 19.89 -40.90 -18.85
CA SER A 18 21.18 -41.16 -18.25
C SER A 18 22.11 -39.95 -18.26
N LEU A 19 22.05 -39.13 -19.32
CA LEU A 19 22.81 -37.88 -19.43
C LEU A 19 22.33 -36.81 -18.42
N LEU A 20 21.03 -36.72 -18.24
CA LEU A 20 20.42 -35.82 -17.25
C LEU A 20 20.77 -36.21 -15.81
N MET A 21 20.82 -37.53 -15.51
CA MET A 21 21.28 -38.03 -14.21
C MET A 21 22.74 -37.67 -13.95
N LEU A 22 23.61 -37.73 -14.96
CA LEU A 22 25.01 -37.34 -14.86
C LEU A 22 25.20 -35.83 -14.59
N LEU A 23 24.24 -35.00 -15.02
CA LEU A 23 24.22 -33.56 -14.80
C LEU A 23 23.57 -33.17 -13.44
N GLY A 24 23.25 -34.16 -12.58
CA GLY A 24 22.68 -33.90 -11.25
C GLY A 24 21.19 -33.62 -11.24
N PHE A 25 20.48 -33.79 -12.36
CA PHE A 25 19.03 -33.79 -12.40
C PHE A 25 18.47 -35.18 -12.11
N SER A 26 18.71 -35.66 -10.89
CA SER A 26 18.12 -36.90 -10.41
C SER A 26 16.85 -36.56 -9.67
N CYS A 27 15.69 -36.94 -10.24
CA CYS A 27 14.49 -37.12 -9.42
C CYS A 27 14.74 -38.47 -8.68
N THR A 28 15.33 -38.42 -7.51
CA THR A 28 15.30 -39.55 -6.60
C THR A 28 13.93 -39.55 -5.95
N ASP A 29 13.12 -40.55 -6.26
CA ASP A 29 12.00 -40.95 -5.41
C ASP A 29 12.61 -41.52 -4.11
N ASP A 30 13.04 -40.64 -3.23
CA ASP A 30 13.37 -40.99 -1.87
C ASP A 30 12.05 -41.12 -1.11
N GLU A 31 11.72 -42.37 -0.74
CA GLU A 31 10.53 -42.72 0.05
C GLU A 31 10.59 -42.13 1.49
N GLY A 32 10.97 -40.90 1.64
CA GLY A 32 11.12 -40.25 2.95
C GLY A 32 10.74 -38.79 2.99
N GLU A 33 10.79 -38.09 1.88
CA GLU A 33 10.33 -36.69 1.82
C GLU A 33 9.19 -36.62 0.81
N GLY A 34 8.03 -36.17 1.28
CA GLY A 34 6.86 -35.96 0.44
C GLY A 34 7.21 -35.10 -0.78
N PRO A 35 6.36 -35.05 -1.81
CA PRO A 35 6.63 -34.29 -3.02
C PRO A 35 7.10 -32.90 -2.64
N ILE A 36 8.23 -32.46 -3.24
CA ILE A 36 8.63 -31.06 -3.16
C ILE A 36 7.49 -30.26 -3.82
N ILE A 37 6.52 -29.86 -3.01
CA ILE A 37 5.49 -28.95 -3.42
C ILE A 37 6.23 -27.62 -3.54
N CYS A 38 6.57 -27.22 -4.77
CA CYS A 38 6.94 -25.82 -5.02
C CYS A 38 5.69 -25.00 -4.77
N GLU A 39 5.45 -24.66 -3.53
CA GLU A 39 4.36 -23.80 -3.12
C GLU A 39 4.71 -22.39 -3.56
N TYR A 40 4.20 -22.00 -4.74
CA TYR A 40 4.25 -20.61 -5.19
C TYR A 40 3.22 -19.82 -4.41
N GLY A 41 3.51 -19.51 -3.15
CA GLY A 41 2.72 -18.64 -2.30
C GLY A 41 3.24 -17.21 -2.37
N THR A 42 2.39 -16.30 -2.03
CA THR A 42 2.73 -14.90 -1.84
C THR A 42 2.82 -14.64 -0.34
N PRO A 43 3.92 -14.11 0.19
CA PRO A 43 4.01 -13.79 1.60
C PRO A 43 2.93 -12.76 1.97
N TYR A 44 2.29 -12.97 3.12
CA TYR A 44 1.27 -12.08 3.65
C TYR A 44 1.34 -11.99 5.17
N ALA A 45 0.87 -10.88 5.70
CA ALA A 45 0.78 -10.62 7.12
C ALA A 45 -0.55 -9.94 7.47
N ASN A 46 -0.96 -10.04 8.73
CA ASN A 46 -2.12 -9.35 9.25
C ASN A 46 -1.70 -8.15 10.07
N PHE A 47 -2.25 -7.00 9.73
CA PHE A 47 -2.01 -5.76 10.44
C PHE A 47 -3.30 -5.28 11.10
N GLN A 48 -3.19 -4.79 12.34
CA GLN A 48 -4.26 -4.09 13.02
C GLN A 48 -3.73 -2.78 13.59
N ILE A 49 -4.43 -1.69 13.34
CA ILE A 49 -4.16 -0.40 13.96
C ILE A 49 -5.44 0.10 14.60
N LYS A 50 -5.40 0.24 15.92
CA LYS A 50 -6.42 0.91 16.69
C LYS A 50 -5.96 2.32 16.98
N GLY A 51 -6.85 3.28 16.88
CA GLY A 51 -6.45 4.64 17.15
C GLY A 51 -7.57 5.52 17.65
N LYS A 52 -7.17 6.68 18.12
CA LYS A 52 -8.05 7.74 18.55
C LYS A 52 -7.64 9.06 17.93
N VAL A 53 -8.60 9.78 17.36
CA VAL A 53 -8.43 11.14 16.84
C VAL A 53 -8.98 12.12 17.86
N VAL A 54 -8.18 13.10 18.22
CA VAL A 54 -8.52 14.11 19.24
C VAL A 54 -8.07 15.50 18.78
N ASP A 55 -8.64 16.53 19.41
CA ASP A 55 -8.15 17.90 19.31
C ASP A 55 -6.91 18.14 20.22
N THR A 56 -6.42 19.36 20.25
CA THR A 56 -5.30 19.76 21.09
C THR A 56 -5.61 19.77 22.61
N ASN A 57 -6.88 19.65 22.99
CA ASN A 57 -7.36 19.58 24.36
C ASN A 57 -7.75 18.15 24.77
N ASP A 58 -7.42 17.14 23.94
CA ASP A 58 -7.77 15.73 24.14
C ASP A 58 -9.28 15.41 24.00
N ASN A 59 -10.08 16.32 23.46
CA ASN A 59 -11.46 16.00 23.14
C ASN A 59 -11.53 15.12 21.90
N PRO A 60 -12.41 14.09 21.87
CA PRO A 60 -12.55 13.22 20.72
C PRO A 60 -13.12 13.96 19.51
N ILE A 61 -12.63 13.66 18.33
CA ILE A 61 -13.17 14.15 17.06
C ILE A 61 -13.93 13.00 16.38
N PRO A 62 -15.26 13.00 16.43
CA PRO A 62 -16.08 12.01 15.74
C PRO A 62 -16.13 12.28 14.25
N ASN A 63 -16.45 11.21 13.48
CA ASN A 63 -16.63 11.26 12.02
C ASN A 63 -15.41 11.74 11.20
N ALA A 64 -14.24 11.90 11.81
CA ALA A 64 -13.00 12.18 11.07
C ALA A 64 -12.71 11.04 10.08
N GLN A 65 -12.42 11.39 8.84
CA GLN A 65 -12.09 10.42 7.79
C GLN A 65 -10.59 10.16 7.79
N ILE A 66 -10.22 8.89 7.80
CA ILE A 66 -8.82 8.47 7.76
C ILE A 66 -8.60 7.66 6.50
N ARG A 67 -7.79 8.18 5.58
CA ARG A 67 -7.34 7.46 4.38
C ARG A 67 -5.99 6.82 4.67
N ILE A 68 -5.90 5.51 4.43
CA ILE A 68 -4.72 4.72 4.76
C ILE A 68 -4.07 4.25 3.47
N ASN A 69 -2.84 4.67 3.25
CA ASN A 69 -2.06 4.36 2.07
C ASN A 69 -0.83 3.55 2.44
N ARG A 70 -0.47 2.58 1.60
CA ARG A 70 0.84 1.94 1.68
C ARG A 70 1.93 2.97 1.36
N ASN A 71 2.98 3.00 2.15
CA ASN A 71 4.09 3.94 1.96
C ASN A 71 5.40 3.20 1.64
N ASP A 72 5.37 2.25 0.72
CA ASP A 72 6.56 1.56 0.24
C ASP A 72 6.77 1.84 -1.25
N ALA A 73 7.60 2.85 -1.55
CA ALA A 73 7.95 3.24 -2.91
C ALA A 73 8.76 2.17 -3.68
N ARG A 74 9.32 1.17 -2.98
CA ARG A 74 10.10 0.10 -3.60
C ARG A 74 9.21 -0.95 -4.28
N ILE A 75 8.01 -1.16 -3.73
CA ILE A 75 7.06 -2.15 -4.25
C ILE A 75 6.15 -1.54 -5.32
N TYR A 76 5.84 -0.24 -5.21
CA TYR A 76 4.93 0.46 -6.11
C TYR A 76 5.49 1.78 -6.62
N PRO A 77 6.48 1.77 -7.54
CA PRO A 77 7.07 3.00 -8.07
C PRO A 77 6.08 3.87 -8.86
N TYR A 78 4.93 3.33 -9.26
CA TYR A 78 3.92 4.02 -10.08
C TYR A 78 2.63 4.39 -9.33
N GLY A 79 2.63 4.38 -7.99
CA GLY A 79 1.57 5.02 -7.22
C GLY A 79 0.17 4.36 -7.32
N TRP A 80 0.05 3.08 -7.59
CA TRP A 80 -1.20 2.35 -7.44
C TRP A 80 -1.48 2.16 -5.94
N LEU A 81 -1.99 3.23 -5.36
CA LEU A 81 -2.34 3.31 -3.96
C LEU A 81 -3.68 2.62 -3.76
N HIS A 82 -3.65 1.40 -3.26
CA HIS A 82 -4.83 0.88 -2.59
C HIS A 82 -5.04 1.73 -1.33
N THR A 83 -6.02 2.61 -1.42
CA THR A 83 -6.41 3.47 -0.31
C THR A 83 -7.57 2.81 0.42
N ASP A 84 -7.34 2.42 1.66
CA ASP A 84 -8.43 2.07 2.57
C ASP A 84 -8.93 3.34 3.26
N THR A 85 -10.19 3.34 3.66
CA THR A 85 -10.79 4.46 4.37
C THR A 85 -11.56 3.96 5.57
N VAL A 86 -11.31 4.56 6.73
CA VAL A 86 -12.09 4.35 7.96
C VAL A 86 -12.56 5.68 8.52
N ARG A 87 -13.54 5.66 9.41
CA ARG A 87 -14.03 6.84 10.11
C ARG A 87 -14.01 6.62 11.60
N THR A 88 -13.84 7.70 12.35
CA THR A 88 -13.93 7.66 13.80
C THR A 88 -15.39 7.56 14.27
N ASN A 89 -15.59 6.84 15.34
CA ASN A 89 -16.87 6.75 16.05
C ASN A 89 -17.11 8.00 16.94
N ALA A 90 -18.21 8.00 17.71
CA ALA A 90 -18.56 9.11 18.61
C ALA A 90 -17.49 9.40 19.69
N ASN A 91 -16.61 8.46 19.98
CA ASN A 91 -15.51 8.62 20.93
C ASN A 91 -14.18 9.00 20.24
N GLY A 92 -14.21 9.30 18.93
CA GLY A 92 -13.02 9.56 18.14
C GLY A 92 -12.18 8.33 17.82
N GLU A 93 -12.69 7.11 18.04
CA GLU A 93 -11.95 5.87 17.92
C GLU A 93 -12.13 5.23 16.54
N PHE A 94 -11.10 4.53 16.04
CA PHE A 94 -11.15 3.71 14.85
C PHE A 94 -10.38 2.39 15.05
N ASP A 95 -10.75 1.36 14.28
CA ASP A 95 -10.07 0.06 14.22
C ASP A 95 -9.91 -0.31 12.74
N TRP A 96 -8.69 -0.34 12.25
CA TRP A 96 -8.36 -0.75 10.90
C TRP A 96 -7.61 -2.08 10.91
N LYS A 97 -8.04 -2.98 10.03
CA LYS A 97 -7.45 -4.31 9.85
C LYS A 97 -7.17 -4.56 8.39
N LYS A 98 -6.04 -5.15 8.11
CA LYS A 98 -5.62 -5.49 6.75
C LYS A 98 -4.81 -6.76 6.73
N THR A 99 -5.16 -7.65 5.80
CA THR A 99 -4.26 -8.72 5.35
C THR A 99 -3.58 -8.22 4.08
N ASP A 100 -2.28 -8.18 4.08
CA ASP A 100 -1.50 -7.60 3.01
C ASP A 100 -0.14 -8.26 2.86
N PHE A 101 0.59 -7.95 1.79
CA PHE A 101 2.03 -8.14 1.77
C PHE A 101 2.63 -7.62 3.08
N PRO A 102 3.75 -8.18 3.58
CA PRO A 102 4.38 -7.68 4.81
C PRO A 102 4.99 -6.30 4.59
N ILE A 103 4.10 -5.32 4.30
CA ILE A 103 4.43 -3.91 4.15
C ILE A 103 4.49 -3.31 5.54
N LEU A 104 5.66 -2.78 5.89
CA LEU A 104 5.91 -2.29 7.23
C LEU A 104 5.62 -0.80 7.41
N LYS A 105 5.16 -0.10 6.36
CA LYS A 105 4.93 1.35 6.42
C LYS A 105 3.57 1.73 5.84
N TYR A 106 2.80 2.42 6.67
CA TYR A 106 1.50 2.98 6.29
C TYR A 106 1.46 4.47 6.58
N ARG A 107 0.75 5.21 5.74
CA ARG A 107 0.49 6.63 5.90
C ARG A 107 -1.01 6.84 6.12
N PHE A 108 -1.34 7.44 7.24
CA PHE A 108 -2.68 7.78 7.67
C PHE A 108 -2.89 9.27 7.40
N ILE A 109 -3.77 9.62 6.47
CA ILE A 109 -4.16 10.99 6.17
C ILE A 109 -5.53 11.18 6.82
N THR A 110 -5.56 11.98 7.87
CA THR A 110 -6.77 12.24 8.66
C THR A 110 -7.33 13.59 8.27
N GLU A 111 -8.60 13.61 7.92
CA GLU A 111 -9.33 14.79 7.46
C GLU A 111 -10.63 14.94 8.24
N ASP A 112 -10.90 16.16 8.67
CA ASP A 112 -12.22 16.56 9.12
C ASP A 112 -13.08 16.79 7.87
N ILE A 113 -14.20 16.06 7.78
CA ILE A 113 -15.07 16.10 6.59
C ILE A 113 -16.45 16.69 6.87
N ASP A 114 -16.73 17.08 8.08
CA ASP A 114 -18.00 17.67 8.49
C ASP A 114 -17.88 19.12 8.98
N GLU A 115 -16.68 19.68 8.78
CA GLU A 115 -16.35 21.09 8.99
C GLU A 115 -16.69 21.56 10.42
N GLU A 116 -17.61 22.53 10.55
CA GLU A 116 -17.98 23.13 11.85
C GLU A 116 -18.83 22.19 12.74
N MET A 117 -19.31 21.06 12.20
CA MET A 117 -20.03 20.08 13.00
C MET A 117 -19.07 19.29 13.90
N ASN A 118 -19.59 18.74 14.99
CA ASN A 118 -18.81 17.86 15.89
C ASN A 118 -17.59 18.48 16.57
N GLY A 119 -17.64 19.77 16.89
CA GLY A 119 -16.65 20.40 17.77
C GLY A 119 -15.72 21.41 17.13
N GLY A 120 -15.95 21.77 15.87
CA GLY A 120 -15.19 22.78 15.12
C GLY A 120 -14.46 22.20 13.94
N GLN A 121 -13.94 23.06 13.09
CA GLN A 121 -13.19 22.70 11.90
C GLN A 121 -11.73 22.42 12.23
N PHE A 122 -11.21 21.29 11.76
CA PHE A 122 -9.84 20.85 12.01
C PHE A 122 -9.02 20.75 10.73
N ALA A 123 -7.74 21.14 10.83
CA ALA A 123 -6.78 20.98 9.74
C ALA A 123 -6.41 19.50 9.56
N SER A 124 -6.28 19.06 8.31
CA SER A 124 -5.83 17.71 8.01
C SER A 124 -4.40 17.46 8.51
N ASP A 125 -4.13 16.23 8.93
CA ASP A 125 -2.80 15.79 9.35
C ASP A 125 -2.40 14.46 8.71
N THR A 126 -1.11 14.22 8.64
CA THR A 126 -0.55 12.99 8.09
C THR A 126 0.36 12.32 9.09
N THR A 127 -0.05 11.16 9.57
CA THR A 127 0.70 10.33 10.51
C THR A 127 1.29 9.11 9.80
N GLN A 128 2.58 8.83 10.03
CA GLN A 128 3.21 7.58 9.59
C GLN A 128 3.15 6.52 10.69
N VAL A 129 2.75 5.31 10.30
CA VAL A 129 2.83 4.13 11.15
C VAL A 129 3.82 3.16 10.54
N ILE A 130 4.83 2.79 11.32
CA ILE A 130 5.90 1.88 10.91
C ILE A 130 5.83 0.65 11.80
N PHE A 131 5.81 -0.52 11.20
CA PHE A 131 5.99 -1.79 11.89
C PHE A 131 7.43 -2.26 11.67
N ASP A 132 8.02 -2.90 12.67
CA ASP A 132 9.27 -3.63 12.51
C ASP A 132 8.96 -5.10 12.19
N SER A 133 9.82 -5.74 11.41
CA SER A 133 9.62 -7.15 11.05
C SER A 133 9.57 -8.07 12.27
N GLU A 134 10.23 -7.69 13.36
CA GLU A 134 10.23 -8.41 14.64
C GLU A 134 8.90 -8.31 15.41
N GLU A 135 8.03 -7.37 15.04
CA GLU A 135 6.68 -7.22 15.61
C GLU A 135 5.68 -8.22 15.02
N LEU A 136 6.01 -8.83 13.86
CA LEU A 136 5.20 -9.88 13.28
C LEU A 136 5.37 -11.18 14.09
N THR A 137 4.28 -11.68 14.64
CA THR A 137 4.27 -12.86 15.49
C THR A 137 3.29 -13.90 15.01
N GLY A 138 3.58 -15.20 15.26
CA GLY A 138 2.71 -16.32 14.92
C GLY A 138 2.71 -16.67 13.43
N GLY A 139 3.79 -16.35 12.71
CA GLY A 139 3.97 -16.72 11.32
C GLY A 139 4.25 -18.20 11.11
N ASP A 140 3.84 -18.73 9.95
CA ASP A 140 4.16 -20.07 9.47
C ASP A 140 4.07 -20.11 7.94
N GLY A 141 5.10 -20.66 7.27
CA GLY A 141 5.18 -20.71 5.82
C GLY A 141 5.11 -19.34 5.16
N TRP A 142 4.11 -19.10 4.31
CA TRP A 142 3.89 -17.83 3.63
C TRP A 142 3.19 -16.77 4.50
N TYR A 143 2.66 -17.17 5.62
CA TYR A 143 2.10 -16.26 6.60
C TYR A 143 3.19 -15.74 7.52
N GLU A 144 3.56 -14.48 7.36
CA GLU A 144 4.63 -13.82 8.13
C GLU A 144 4.22 -13.47 9.58
N GLY A 145 2.92 -13.60 9.90
CA GLY A 145 2.39 -13.32 11.22
C GLY A 145 1.47 -12.12 11.30
N SER A 146 1.18 -11.71 12.53
CA SER A 146 0.33 -10.56 12.84
C SER A 146 1.09 -9.52 13.64
N ALA A 147 0.81 -8.24 13.34
CA ALA A 147 1.26 -7.11 14.15
C ALA A 147 0.09 -6.17 14.46
N SER A 148 0.13 -5.55 15.64
CA SER A 148 -0.88 -4.59 16.09
C SER A 148 -0.25 -3.38 16.74
N LYS A 149 -0.79 -2.18 16.44
CA LYS A 149 -0.38 -0.92 17.08
C LYS A 149 -1.57 -0.11 17.55
N GLU A 150 -1.32 0.68 18.59
CA GLU A 150 -2.25 1.71 19.04
C GLU A 150 -1.63 3.08 18.75
N ILE A 151 -2.42 3.99 18.18
CA ILE A 151 -1.95 5.33 17.84
C ILE A 151 -2.96 6.40 18.30
N LYS A 152 -2.42 7.57 18.60
CA LYS A 152 -3.21 8.78 18.84
C LYS A 152 -2.86 9.81 17.79
N ILE A 153 -3.89 10.35 17.13
CA ILE A 153 -3.77 11.41 16.12
C ILE A 153 -4.36 12.66 16.72
N THR A 154 -3.60 13.75 16.73
CA THR A 154 -4.07 15.03 17.26
C THR A 154 -4.21 16.03 16.12
N LEU A 155 -5.43 16.45 15.83
CA LEU A 155 -5.69 17.49 14.85
C LEU A 155 -5.68 18.87 15.52
N LYS A 156 -5.20 19.85 14.77
CA LYS A 156 -5.22 21.25 15.17
C LYS A 156 -6.46 21.91 14.59
N GLU A 157 -6.97 22.92 15.28
CA GLU A 157 -8.03 23.76 14.71
C GLU A 157 -7.57 24.33 13.37
N TYR A 158 -8.49 24.36 12.42
CA TYR A 158 -8.26 25.01 11.14
C TYR A 158 -8.21 26.54 11.35
N VAL A 159 -7.10 27.12 10.98
CA VAL A 159 -6.96 28.58 10.97
C VAL A 159 -6.98 29.04 9.52
N ASP A 160 -8.01 29.75 9.13
CA ASP A 160 -8.03 30.42 7.83
C ASP A 160 -6.96 31.52 7.83
N THR A 161 -5.83 31.24 7.23
CA THR A 161 -4.75 32.22 7.06
C THR A 161 -5.01 33.15 5.87
N HIS A 162 -6.13 32.98 5.15
CA HIS A 162 -6.51 33.79 4.00
C HIS A 162 -7.33 35.04 4.38
N THR A 163 -7.16 35.54 5.60
CA THR A 163 -7.75 36.84 6.02
C THR A 163 -7.04 38.07 5.42
N GLU A 164 -5.99 37.85 4.63
CA GLU A 164 -5.44 38.94 3.83
C GLU A 164 -6.46 39.33 2.76
N PRO A 165 -6.73 40.60 2.57
CA PRO A 165 -7.64 41.05 1.53
C PRO A 165 -7.13 40.52 0.17
N TYR A 166 -8.02 39.88 -0.56
CA TYR A 166 -7.70 39.36 -1.88
C TYR A 166 -7.02 40.42 -2.73
N ALA A 167 -5.75 40.26 -3.07
CA ALA A 167 -5.10 41.14 -4.00
C ALA A 167 -5.67 40.85 -5.39
N LEU A 168 -6.40 41.78 -5.94
CA LEU A 168 -6.89 41.70 -7.32
C LEU A 168 -5.72 41.93 -8.26
N TYR A 169 -5.23 40.88 -8.90
CA TYR A 169 -4.21 41.00 -9.93
C TYR A 169 -4.88 41.15 -11.29
N THR A 170 -4.58 42.25 -11.98
CA THR A 170 -4.98 42.43 -13.38
C THR A 170 -3.78 42.16 -14.26
N ILE A 171 -3.89 41.20 -15.14
CA ILE A 171 -2.83 40.87 -16.10
C ILE A 171 -3.18 41.54 -17.43
N TYR A 172 -2.30 42.43 -17.88
CA TYR A 172 -2.40 43.05 -19.20
C TYR A 172 -1.45 42.30 -20.14
N GLY A 173 -1.98 41.83 -21.25
CA GLY A 173 -1.23 41.18 -22.30
C GLY A 173 -1.51 41.84 -23.66
N LYS A 174 -0.54 41.82 -24.54
CA LYS A 174 -0.68 42.16 -25.95
C LYS A 174 -0.34 40.95 -26.77
N VAL A 175 -1.26 40.51 -27.61
CA VAL A 175 -1.00 39.44 -28.57
C VAL A 175 -0.49 40.08 -29.85
N THR A 176 0.66 39.62 -30.33
CA THR A 176 1.29 40.10 -31.57
C THR A 176 1.63 38.92 -32.47
N ASP A 177 1.75 39.18 -33.76
CA ASP A 177 2.37 38.24 -34.70
C ASP A 177 3.88 38.10 -34.46
N ASP A 178 4.53 37.30 -35.27
CA ASP A 178 5.98 37.05 -35.25
C ASP A 178 6.84 38.27 -35.59
N GLN A 179 6.19 39.31 -36.16
CA GLN A 179 6.87 40.58 -36.51
C GLN A 179 6.57 41.68 -35.47
N GLY A 180 5.78 41.38 -34.42
CA GLY A 180 5.44 42.28 -33.33
C GLY A 180 4.24 43.19 -33.57
N TYR A 181 3.44 42.95 -34.64
CA TYR A 181 2.21 43.70 -34.90
C TYR A 181 1.04 43.13 -34.06
N PRO A 182 0.21 44.01 -33.50
CA PRO A 182 -0.89 43.59 -32.68
C PRO A 182 -1.94 42.81 -33.47
N LEU A 183 -2.36 41.68 -32.96
CA LEU A 183 -3.47 40.91 -33.49
C LEU A 183 -4.77 41.38 -32.85
N ALA A 184 -5.73 41.78 -33.67
CA ALA A 184 -7.04 42.18 -33.22
C ALA A 184 -8.03 41.01 -33.27
N GLY A 185 -8.86 40.85 -32.23
CA GLY A 185 -9.95 39.86 -32.20
C GLY A 185 -9.53 38.44 -31.85
N VAL A 186 -8.39 38.22 -31.16
CA VAL A 186 -7.96 36.96 -30.60
C VAL A 186 -8.30 36.87 -29.11
#